data_da01166acd89eee4e30539dab16b7b42
#
_entry.id   da01166acd89eee4e30539dab16b7b42
#
_cell.length_a   1.000
_cell.length_b   1.000
_cell.length_c   1.000
_cell.angle_alpha   90.00
_cell.angle_beta   90.00
_cell.angle_gamma   90.00
#
_symmetry.space_group_name_H-M   'P 1'
#
loop_
_entity.id
_entity.type
_entity.pdbx_description
1 polymer ?
#
loop_
_entity_poly.entity_id
_entity_poly.type
_entity_poly.pdbx_seq_one_letter_code
_entity_poly.pdbx_strand_id
1 'polypeptide(L)'
;MADNYVIEMLHITKEFPGIKANDDITLQLRKGEIHALLGENGAGKSTLMSVLFGLYQPEQGTIRKNGQEVKINNPNDANALGIGMVHQHFKLVECFTVLDNIILGVEDTKHGFLQKDEARKKVMALSEKYGLKVDPDALVSDISVGMQQRVEILKMLYRDNEILIFDEPTAVLTPQEIDELMDIMRGFKAEGKSILFITHKLNEIMAVSDRCSVLRKGRYIGTVDIKDTTKEELSKMMVGRDVQFAVDKKPCEVGKPILEVENLVVPSKVHKNNAVRGVSFNVRAGEIVCVAGIDGNGQSELIYGITGLEKPTSGTIRLEGRDITNAPIRERSKAGMSHIPEDRHKHGLVLDYTLADNMVLQRYWQPEFQNHGFIKKNAVLQYAERLIKQYDVRSGQGPATIARSMSGGNQQKAIIAREVDKDPQLLVAVQPTRGLDVGAIEYIHKQIVAERDKGRAVLLVSLELDEVMNLSDRILVIYEGEIVGKFDPKKTTVEELGLYMAGAKKQGEAKA
;
A
#
# COMPACT_ATOMS: atom_id res chain seq x y z
N MET A 1 -14.03 -12.51 -36.29
CA MET A 1 -15.10 -12.81 -35.34
C MET A 1 -15.39 -11.52 -34.63
N ALA A 2 -16.66 -11.07 -34.53
CA ALA A 2 -16.97 -9.88 -33.75
C ALA A 2 -16.56 -10.14 -32.31
N ASP A 3 -15.78 -9.24 -31.74
CA ASP A 3 -15.38 -9.33 -30.32
C ASP A 3 -16.65 -9.28 -29.46
N ASN A 4 -16.87 -10.31 -28.64
CA ASN A 4 -18.06 -10.41 -27.79
C ASN A 4 -17.81 -9.66 -26.49
N TYR A 5 -17.97 -8.31 -26.52
CA TYR A 5 -17.81 -7.46 -25.36
C TYR A 5 -19.07 -7.52 -24.48
N VAL A 6 -18.85 -7.82 -23.17
CA VAL A 6 -19.92 -7.80 -22.18
C VAL A 6 -20.12 -6.40 -21.59
N ILE A 7 -19.04 -5.62 -21.47
CA ILE A 7 -19.05 -4.20 -21.10
C ILE A 7 -18.18 -3.41 -22.10
N GLU A 8 -18.70 -2.28 -22.51
CA GLU A 8 -17.97 -1.27 -23.27
C GLU A 8 -18.21 0.10 -22.62
N MET A 9 -17.15 0.73 -22.18
CA MET A 9 -17.13 2.12 -21.78
C MET A 9 -16.47 2.91 -22.90
N LEU A 10 -17.23 3.72 -23.62
CA LEU A 10 -16.78 4.36 -24.86
C LEU A 10 -16.66 5.87 -24.65
N HIS A 11 -15.47 6.42 -24.88
CA HIS A 11 -15.18 7.86 -24.82
C HIS A 11 -15.54 8.51 -23.48
N ILE A 12 -15.30 7.81 -22.38
CA ILE A 12 -15.66 8.28 -21.03
C ILE A 12 -14.77 9.45 -20.62
N THR A 13 -15.40 10.56 -20.31
CA THR A 13 -14.77 11.73 -19.70
C THR A 13 -15.40 12.01 -18.34
N LYS A 14 -14.56 12.12 -17.30
CA LYS A 14 -14.97 12.50 -15.95
C LYS A 14 -14.11 13.63 -15.43
N GLU A 15 -14.75 14.72 -15.01
CA GLU A 15 -14.09 15.92 -14.52
C GLU A 15 -14.48 16.19 -13.05
N PHE A 16 -13.53 16.70 -12.29
CA PHE A 16 -13.71 17.28 -10.98
C PHE A 16 -13.16 18.71 -10.99
N PRO A 17 -13.54 19.60 -10.05
CA PRO A 17 -13.02 20.95 -10.02
C PRO A 17 -11.48 21.01 -10.12
N GLY A 18 -10.99 21.52 -11.23
CA GLY A 18 -9.56 21.67 -11.49
C GLY A 18 -8.81 20.41 -11.98
N ILE A 19 -9.49 19.25 -12.13
CA ILE A 19 -8.85 18.00 -12.55
C ILE A 19 -9.76 17.24 -13.52
N LYS A 20 -9.23 16.86 -14.68
CA LYS A 20 -9.86 15.89 -15.57
C LYS A 20 -9.32 14.50 -15.21
N ALA A 21 -10.11 13.73 -14.44
CA ALA A 21 -9.69 12.43 -13.93
C ALA A 21 -9.71 11.33 -14.98
N ASN A 22 -10.66 11.38 -15.92
CA ASN A 22 -10.70 10.55 -17.11
C ASN A 22 -10.92 11.46 -18.32
N ASP A 23 -10.11 11.30 -19.36
CA ASP A 23 -10.11 12.11 -20.58
C ASP A 23 -10.19 11.18 -21.80
N ASP A 24 -11.40 11.03 -22.35
CA ASP A 24 -11.70 10.22 -23.54
C ASP A 24 -11.23 8.77 -23.43
N ILE A 25 -11.63 8.07 -22.35
CA ILE A 25 -11.21 6.68 -22.11
C ILE A 25 -12.19 5.71 -22.74
N THR A 26 -11.64 4.76 -23.52
CA THR A 26 -12.37 3.59 -24.01
C THR A 26 -11.82 2.33 -23.34
N LEU A 27 -12.71 1.59 -22.63
CA LEU A 27 -12.42 0.31 -21.98
C LEU A 27 -13.44 -0.73 -22.40
N GLN A 28 -12.98 -1.89 -22.85
CA GLN A 28 -13.84 -2.95 -23.37
C GLN A 28 -13.47 -4.29 -22.71
N LEU A 29 -14.43 -4.89 -22.01
CA LEU A 29 -14.32 -6.18 -21.34
C LEU A 29 -14.99 -7.28 -22.20
N ARG A 30 -14.24 -8.33 -22.53
CA ARG A 30 -14.78 -9.50 -23.21
C ARG A 30 -15.51 -10.42 -22.23
N LYS A 31 -16.45 -11.19 -22.74
CA LYS A 31 -17.15 -12.18 -21.93
C LYS A 31 -16.18 -13.30 -21.49
N GLY A 32 -16.16 -13.61 -20.19
CA GLY A 32 -15.34 -14.69 -19.62
C GLY A 32 -13.85 -14.41 -19.61
N GLU A 33 -13.41 -13.13 -19.61
CA GLU A 33 -12.00 -12.78 -19.46
C GLU A 33 -11.72 -12.13 -18.09
N ILE A 34 -10.47 -12.21 -17.67
CA ILE A 34 -9.91 -11.38 -16.61
C ILE A 34 -9.14 -10.25 -17.28
N HIS A 35 -9.70 -9.05 -17.23
CA HIS A 35 -9.12 -7.85 -17.84
C HIS A 35 -8.52 -6.95 -16.74
N ALA A 36 -7.20 -6.78 -16.77
CA ALA A 36 -6.53 -5.87 -15.83
C ALA A 36 -6.67 -4.41 -16.28
N LEU A 37 -6.81 -3.52 -15.30
CA LEU A 37 -6.71 -2.08 -15.47
C LEU A 37 -5.50 -1.57 -14.68
N LEU A 38 -4.42 -1.26 -15.39
CA LEU A 38 -3.13 -0.83 -14.86
C LEU A 38 -2.97 0.68 -14.97
N GLY A 39 -2.29 1.28 -14.01
CA GLY A 39 -1.89 2.69 -14.04
C GLY A 39 -1.36 3.14 -12.68
N GLU A 40 -0.63 4.24 -12.68
CA GLU A 40 -0.14 4.87 -11.45
C GLU A 40 -1.29 5.34 -10.56
N ASN A 41 -1.00 5.63 -9.28
CA ASN A 41 -1.97 6.26 -8.40
C ASN A 41 -2.37 7.64 -8.94
N GLY A 42 -3.68 7.90 -9.00
CA GLY A 42 -4.21 9.10 -9.65
C GLY A 42 -4.31 9.02 -11.19
N ALA A 43 -4.05 7.87 -11.80
CA ALA A 43 -4.24 7.68 -13.25
C ALA A 43 -5.71 7.61 -13.69
N GLY A 44 -6.68 7.65 -12.75
CA GLY A 44 -8.11 7.64 -13.04
C GLY A 44 -8.77 6.25 -12.99
N LYS A 45 -8.09 5.19 -12.56
CA LYS A 45 -8.61 3.81 -12.52
C LYS A 45 -9.87 3.67 -11.68
N SER A 46 -9.79 4.00 -10.38
CA SER A 46 -10.93 3.90 -9.45
C SER A 46 -12.05 4.88 -9.81
N THR A 47 -11.72 6.02 -10.43
CA THR A 47 -12.73 6.95 -10.98
C THR A 47 -13.50 6.31 -12.12
N LEU A 48 -12.81 5.65 -13.06
CA LEU A 48 -13.44 4.96 -14.18
C LEU A 48 -14.35 3.82 -13.70
N MET A 49 -13.91 3.05 -12.70
CA MET A 49 -14.75 2.00 -12.10
C MET A 49 -15.91 2.56 -11.30
N SER A 50 -15.73 3.69 -10.62
CA SER A 50 -16.82 4.40 -9.95
C SER A 50 -17.87 4.91 -10.92
N VAL A 51 -17.49 5.27 -12.14
CA VAL A 51 -18.44 5.58 -13.23
C VAL A 51 -19.20 4.32 -13.65
N LEU A 52 -18.50 3.19 -13.85
CA LEU A 52 -19.15 1.93 -14.23
C LEU A 52 -20.08 1.40 -13.13
N PHE A 53 -19.74 1.62 -11.87
CA PHE A 53 -20.55 1.19 -10.72
C PHE A 53 -21.63 2.23 -10.31
N GLY A 54 -21.75 3.36 -11.04
CA GLY A 54 -22.81 4.36 -10.83
C GLY A 54 -22.58 5.30 -9.63
N LEU A 55 -21.37 5.34 -9.05
CA LEU A 55 -21.02 6.29 -8.00
C LEU A 55 -20.78 7.70 -8.55
N TYR A 56 -20.31 7.79 -9.79
CA TYR A 56 -20.13 9.04 -10.53
C TYR A 56 -20.81 8.98 -11.89
N GLN A 57 -21.32 10.12 -12.37
CA GLN A 57 -21.81 10.25 -13.72
C GLN A 57 -20.70 10.84 -14.59
N PRO A 58 -20.44 10.30 -15.79
CA PRO A 58 -19.49 10.87 -16.72
C PRO A 58 -20.09 12.14 -17.36
N GLU A 59 -19.24 13.12 -17.70
CA GLU A 59 -19.63 14.29 -18.47
C GLU A 59 -19.83 13.95 -19.95
N GLN A 60 -19.08 12.96 -20.46
CA GLN A 60 -19.18 12.49 -21.84
C GLN A 60 -18.93 10.98 -21.91
N GLY A 61 -19.42 10.39 -23.00
CA GLY A 61 -19.25 8.98 -23.30
C GLY A 61 -20.50 8.15 -23.04
N THR A 62 -20.44 6.87 -23.39
CA THR A 62 -21.55 5.91 -23.25
C THR A 62 -21.06 4.60 -22.66
N ILE A 63 -21.94 3.95 -21.91
CA ILE A 63 -21.71 2.60 -21.38
C ILE A 63 -22.67 1.65 -22.11
N ARG A 64 -22.12 0.51 -22.60
CA ARG A 64 -22.92 -0.54 -23.21
C ARG A 64 -22.71 -1.85 -22.45
N LYS A 65 -23.79 -2.59 -22.28
CA LYS A 65 -23.76 -3.99 -21.84
C LYS A 65 -24.28 -4.90 -22.95
N ASN A 66 -23.51 -5.89 -23.36
CA ASN A 66 -23.83 -6.79 -24.48
C ASN A 66 -24.24 -6.01 -25.74
N GLY A 67 -23.56 -4.92 -26.06
CA GLY A 67 -23.81 -4.07 -27.23
C GLY A 67 -24.98 -3.10 -27.08
N GLN A 68 -25.78 -3.16 -26.02
CA GLN A 68 -26.90 -2.26 -25.76
C GLN A 68 -26.46 -1.14 -24.80
N GLU A 69 -26.81 0.10 -25.14
CA GLU A 69 -26.54 1.26 -24.29
C GLU A 69 -27.36 1.16 -22.99
N VAL A 70 -26.70 1.37 -21.86
CA VAL A 70 -27.28 1.34 -20.52
C VAL A 70 -26.95 2.61 -19.75
N LYS A 71 -27.88 3.05 -18.91
CA LYS A 71 -27.68 4.14 -17.96
C LYS A 71 -27.50 3.56 -16.56
N ILE A 72 -26.42 3.92 -15.91
CA ILE A 72 -26.09 3.49 -14.55
C ILE A 72 -26.00 4.74 -13.69
N ASN A 73 -27.08 5.09 -12.99
CA ASN A 73 -27.18 6.32 -12.21
C ASN A 73 -26.73 6.12 -10.74
N ASN A 74 -26.77 4.89 -10.26
CA ASN A 74 -26.44 4.52 -8.88
C ASN A 74 -26.00 3.04 -8.80
N PRO A 75 -25.43 2.59 -7.67
CA PRO A 75 -24.98 1.21 -7.50
C PRO A 75 -26.08 0.14 -7.63
N ASN A 76 -27.35 0.49 -7.38
CA ASN A 76 -28.46 -0.46 -7.54
C ASN A 76 -28.69 -0.76 -9.03
N ASP A 77 -28.57 0.25 -9.90
CA ASP A 77 -28.64 0.05 -11.35
C ASP A 77 -27.52 -0.89 -11.82
N ALA A 78 -26.31 -0.70 -11.33
CA ALA A 78 -25.16 -1.58 -11.63
C ALA A 78 -25.43 -3.02 -11.17
N ASN A 79 -25.90 -3.22 -9.94
CA ASN A 79 -26.26 -4.54 -9.43
C ASN A 79 -27.39 -5.18 -10.24
N ALA A 80 -28.42 -4.43 -10.64
CA ALA A 80 -29.52 -4.94 -11.49
C ALA A 80 -29.02 -5.37 -12.88
N LEU A 81 -27.91 -4.77 -13.35
CA LEU A 81 -27.21 -5.19 -14.56
C LEU A 81 -26.20 -6.33 -14.31
N GLY A 82 -26.16 -6.93 -13.10
CA GLY A 82 -25.24 -8.00 -12.74
C GLY A 82 -23.78 -7.56 -12.63
N ILE A 83 -23.52 -6.30 -12.31
CA ILE A 83 -22.18 -5.74 -12.06
C ILE A 83 -21.99 -5.63 -10.55
N GLY A 84 -21.01 -6.34 -10.01
CA GLY A 84 -20.61 -6.29 -8.59
C GLY A 84 -19.21 -5.71 -8.42
N MET A 85 -18.95 -5.06 -7.28
CA MET A 85 -17.66 -4.44 -7.00
C MET A 85 -17.18 -4.74 -5.57
N VAL A 86 -15.93 -5.19 -5.47
CA VAL A 86 -15.15 -5.22 -4.23
C VAL A 86 -14.29 -3.96 -4.21
N HIS A 87 -14.52 -3.12 -3.21
CA HIS A 87 -13.86 -1.82 -3.08
C HIS A 87 -12.50 -1.94 -2.40
N GLN A 88 -11.58 -1.03 -2.71
CA GLN A 88 -10.26 -0.90 -2.08
C GLN A 88 -10.36 -0.74 -0.54
N HIS A 89 -11.35 0.04 -0.07
CA HIS A 89 -11.71 0.12 1.34
C HIS A 89 -13.05 -0.58 1.54
N PHE A 90 -13.06 -1.62 2.31
CA PHE A 90 -14.25 -2.45 2.53
C PHE A 90 -15.44 -1.62 3.00
N LYS A 91 -16.60 -1.92 2.44
CA LYS A 91 -17.87 -1.26 2.76
C LYS A 91 -18.71 -2.14 3.68
N LEU A 92 -18.08 -2.63 4.74
CA LEU A 92 -18.69 -3.44 5.78
C LEU A 92 -19.08 -2.58 6.99
N VAL A 93 -20.16 -2.97 7.65
CA VAL A 93 -20.63 -2.37 8.90
C VAL A 93 -20.03 -3.16 10.05
N GLU A 94 -19.10 -2.58 10.78
CA GLU A 94 -18.30 -3.25 11.81
C GLU A 94 -19.13 -3.88 12.94
N CYS A 95 -20.22 -3.23 13.36
CA CYS A 95 -21.12 -3.72 14.43
C CYS A 95 -22.15 -4.76 13.94
N PHE A 96 -22.12 -5.15 12.67
CA PHE A 96 -23.00 -6.18 12.11
C PHE A 96 -22.27 -7.52 12.03
N THR A 97 -23.05 -8.61 12.01
CA THR A 97 -22.49 -9.93 11.74
C THR A 97 -22.07 -10.06 10.27
N VAL A 98 -21.26 -11.06 9.97
CA VAL A 98 -20.88 -11.43 8.60
C VAL A 98 -22.13 -11.66 7.74
N LEU A 99 -23.11 -12.43 8.25
CA LEU A 99 -24.35 -12.69 7.54
C LEU A 99 -25.12 -11.41 7.25
N ASP A 100 -25.27 -10.54 8.26
CA ASP A 100 -26.03 -9.29 8.08
C ASP A 100 -25.37 -8.35 7.07
N ASN A 101 -24.03 -8.31 7.02
CA ASN A 101 -23.32 -7.55 6.00
C ASN A 101 -23.51 -8.09 4.58
N ILE A 102 -23.54 -9.42 4.42
CA ILE A 102 -23.70 -10.05 3.10
C ILE A 102 -25.09 -9.77 2.53
N ILE A 103 -26.14 -9.87 3.36
CA ILE A 103 -27.52 -9.69 2.90
C ILE A 103 -27.97 -8.22 2.88
N LEU A 104 -27.22 -7.30 3.44
CA LEU A 104 -27.57 -5.89 3.56
C LEU A 104 -27.99 -5.28 2.20
N GLY A 105 -29.23 -4.76 2.15
CA GLY A 105 -29.82 -4.16 0.96
C GLY A 105 -30.38 -5.14 -0.07
N VAL A 106 -30.41 -6.46 0.26
CA VAL A 106 -31.06 -7.53 -0.52
C VAL A 106 -31.74 -8.54 0.40
N GLU A 107 -32.23 -8.06 1.52
CA GLU A 107 -32.83 -8.90 2.56
C GLU A 107 -34.17 -9.48 2.11
N ASP A 108 -34.31 -10.79 2.22
CA ASP A 108 -35.60 -11.45 2.06
C ASP A 108 -36.45 -11.25 3.31
N THR A 109 -37.67 -10.73 3.13
CA THR A 109 -38.61 -10.48 4.22
C THR A 109 -39.93 -11.21 4.02
N LYS A 110 -40.47 -11.78 5.09
CA LYS A 110 -41.80 -12.37 5.11
C LYS A 110 -42.62 -11.78 6.24
N HIS A 111 -43.74 -11.18 5.90
CA HIS A 111 -44.60 -10.45 6.88
C HIS A 111 -43.86 -9.39 7.70
N GLY A 112 -42.84 -8.74 7.12
CA GLY A 112 -42.02 -7.73 7.81
C GLY A 112 -40.87 -8.29 8.66
N PHE A 113 -40.66 -9.60 8.67
CA PHE A 113 -39.55 -10.25 9.40
C PHE A 113 -38.50 -10.74 8.43
N LEU A 114 -37.21 -10.51 8.77
CA LEU A 114 -36.06 -10.99 8.01
C LEU A 114 -35.99 -12.51 7.99
N GLN A 115 -35.78 -13.09 6.81
CA GLN A 115 -35.62 -14.54 6.60
C GLN A 115 -34.13 -14.92 6.56
N LYS A 116 -33.47 -14.94 7.74
CA LYS A 116 -32.02 -15.18 7.83
C LYS A 116 -31.62 -16.64 7.57
N ASP A 117 -32.49 -17.61 7.78
CA ASP A 117 -32.15 -19.05 7.66
C ASP A 117 -31.85 -19.47 6.22
N GLU A 118 -32.64 -19.00 5.25
CA GLU A 118 -32.40 -19.24 3.84
C GLU A 118 -31.14 -18.52 3.34
N ALA A 119 -30.96 -17.28 3.76
CA ALA A 119 -29.77 -16.50 3.47
C ALA A 119 -28.51 -17.18 4.01
N ARG A 120 -28.56 -17.67 5.25
CA ARG A 120 -27.47 -18.43 5.87
C ARG A 120 -27.08 -19.66 5.05
N LYS A 121 -28.05 -20.47 4.62
CA LYS A 121 -27.81 -21.63 3.79
C LYS A 121 -27.11 -21.27 2.48
N LYS A 122 -27.58 -20.21 1.81
CA LYS A 122 -26.99 -19.71 0.57
C LYS A 122 -25.56 -19.21 0.79
N VAL A 123 -25.30 -18.44 1.84
CA VAL A 123 -23.96 -17.95 2.18
C VAL A 123 -23.00 -19.10 2.47
N MET A 124 -23.44 -20.09 3.27
CA MET A 124 -22.60 -21.25 3.58
C MET A 124 -22.30 -22.10 2.34
N ALA A 125 -23.27 -22.28 1.45
CA ALA A 125 -23.06 -22.99 0.18
C ALA A 125 -22.04 -22.26 -0.72
N LEU A 126 -22.10 -20.91 -0.79
CA LEU A 126 -21.12 -20.11 -1.53
C LEU A 126 -19.74 -20.17 -0.88
N SER A 127 -19.69 -20.09 0.46
CA SER A 127 -18.46 -20.18 1.25
C SER A 127 -17.75 -21.53 1.00
N GLU A 128 -18.48 -22.61 1.00
CA GLU A 128 -17.93 -23.95 0.71
C GLU A 128 -17.50 -24.10 -0.75
N LYS A 129 -18.36 -23.67 -1.69
CA LYS A 129 -18.11 -23.76 -3.13
C LYS A 129 -16.80 -23.07 -3.55
N TYR A 130 -16.53 -21.89 -2.99
CA TYR A 130 -15.37 -21.07 -3.38
C TYR A 130 -14.21 -21.11 -2.38
N GLY A 131 -14.31 -21.93 -1.31
CA GLY A 131 -13.28 -22.01 -0.28
C GLY A 131 -13.16 -20.75 0.60
N LEU A 132 -14.14 -19.84 0.53
CA LEU A 132 -14.18 -18.58 1.27
C LEU A 132 -14.75 -18.80 2.68
N LYS A 133 -14.03 -19.53 3.54
CA LYS A 133 -14.48 -19.88 4.88
C LYS A 133 -14.73 -18.65 5.74
N VAL A 134 -15.95 -18.51 6.26
CA VAL A 134 -16.39 -17.45 7.18
C VAL A 134 -17.30 -18.03 8.27
N ASP A 135 -17.35 -17.39 9.42
CA ASP A 135 -18.37 -17.63 10.44
C ASP A 135 -19.50 -16.59 10.23
N PRO A 136 -20.72 -17.01 9.86
CA PRO A 136 -21.84 -16.09 9.63
C PRO A 136 -22.24 -15.25 10.84
N ASP A 137 -21.97 -15.73 12.05
CA ASP A 137 -22.37 -15.09 13.30
C ASP A 137 -21.28 -14.20 13.91
N ALA A 138 -20.05 -14.26 13.39
CA ALA A 138 -18.97 -13.40 13.84
C ALA A 138 -19.26 -11.94 13.53
N LEU A 139 -18.92 -11.03 14.45
CA LEU A 139 -18.95 -9.59 14.19
C LEU A 139 -17.81 -9.21 13.25
N VAL A 140 -18.09 -8.28 12.33
CA VAL A 140 -17.07 -7.82 11.38
C VAL A 140 -15.91 -7.12 12.09
N SER A 141 -16.15 -6.44 13.22
CA SER A 141 -15.10 -5.87 14.08
C SER A 141 -14.10 -6.88 14.62
N ASP A 142 -14.49 -8.15 14.74
CA ASP A 142 -13.72 -9.19 15.44
C ASP A 142 -12.94 -10.10 14.49
N ILE A 143 -13.15 -9.96 13.18
CA ILE A 143 -12.48 -10.75 12.14
C ILE A 143 -11.30 -10.02 11.52
N SER A 144 -10.31 -10.79 11.05
CA SER A 144 -9.12 -10.25 10.38
C SER A 144 -9.47 -9.56 9.05
N VAL A 145 -8.57 -8.70 8.57
CA VAL A 145 -8.76 -7.97 7.31
C VAL A 145 -8.90 -8.94 6.12
N GLY A 146 -8.14 -10.04 6.08
CA GLY A 146 -8.29 -11.08 5.06
C GLY A 146 -9.68 -11.75 5.11
N MET A 147 -10.25 -11.95 6.31
CA MET A 147 -11.62 -12.46 6.44
C MET A 147 -12.66 -11.40 6.01
N GLN A 148 -12.45 -10.13 6.30
CA GLN A 148 -13.34 -9.04 5.82
C GLN A 148 -13.40 -9.02 4.29
N GLN A 149 -12.27 -9.26 3.63
CA GLN A 149 -12.24 -9.39 2.18
C GLN A 149 -13.06 -10.57 1.66
N ARG A 150 -12.97 -11.74 2.31
CA ARG A 150 -13.81 -12.91 1.97
C ARG A 150 -15.30 -12.57 2.10
N VAL A 151 -15.67 -11.79 3.10
CA VAL A 151 -17.04 -11.30 3.30
C VAL A 151 -17.48 -10.39 2.15
N GLU A 152 -16.64 -9.44 1.70
CA GLU A 152 -16.96 -8.58 0.55
C GLU A 152 -17.12 -9.38 -0.75
N ILE A 153 -16.28 -10.40 -0.97
CA ILE A 153 -16.42 -11.29 -2.13
C ILE A 153 -17.73 -12.10 -2.04
N LEU A 154 -18.04 -12.67 -0.88
CA LEU A 154 -19.29 -13.41 -0.66
C LEU A 154 -20.52 -12.52 -0.83
N LYS A 155 -20.48 -11.26 -0.37
CA LYS A 155 -21.52 -10.26 -0.58
C LYS A 155 -21.79 -10.00 -2.07
N MET A 156 -20.74 -9.89 -2.88
CA MET A 156 -20.83 -9.74 -4.32
C MET A 156 -21.41 -11.01 -4.99
N LEU A 157 -20.97 -12.20 -4.56
CA LEU A 157 -21.43 -13.49 -5.10
C LEU A 157 -22.87 -13.80 -4.69
N TYR A 158 -23.30 -13.40 -3.49
CA TYR A 158 -24.67 -13.60 -2.99
C TYR A 158 -25.71 -12.93 -3.90
N ARG A 159 -25.33 -11.82 -4.56
CA ARG A 159 -26.14 -11.05 -5.51
C ARG A 159 -26.14 -11.63 -6.93
N ASP A 160 -25.44 -12.76 -7.16
CA ASP A 160 -25.32 -13.46 -8.43
C ASP A 160 -24.82 -12.60 -9.60
N ASN A 161 -23.87 -11.73 -9.33
CA ASN A 161 -23.27 -10.86 -10.34
C ASN A 161 -22.46 -11.67 -11.37
N GLU A 162 -22.56 -11.28 -12.65
CA GLU A 162 -21.84 -11.88 -13.79
C GLU A 162 -20.52 -11.14 -14.10
N ILE A 163 -20.49 -9.83 -13.80
CA ILE A 163 -19.34 -8.95 -14.03
C ILE A 163 -18.83 -8.51 -12.67
N LEU A 164 -17.57 -8.84 -12.38
CA LEU A 164 -16.96 -8.66 -11.09
C LEU A 164 -15.84 -7.63 -11.19
N ILE A 165 -15.91 -6.56 -10.39
CA ILE A 165 -14.87 -5.53 -10.31
C ILE A 165 -14.11 -5.72 -9.00
N PHE A 166 -12.79 -5.88 -9.08
CA PHE A 166 -11.87 -5.93 -7.93
C PHE A 166 -10.96 -4.70 -7.95
N ASP A 167 -11.16 -3.77 -7.02
CA ASP A 167 -10.35 -2.54 -6.93
C ASP A 167 -9.29 -2.69 -5.85
N GLU A 168 -8.03 -2.92 -6.27
CA GLU A 168 -6.84 -3.15 -5.43
C GLU A 168 -7.06 -4.16 -4.29
N PRO A 169 -7.56 -5.37 -4.57
CA PRO A 169 -8.00 -6.31 -3.54
C PRO A 169 -6.85 -6.93 -2.73
N THR A 170 -5.60 -6.76 -3.15
CA THR A 170 -4.43 -7.44 -2.56
C THR A 170 -3.60 -6.52 -1.64
N ALA A 171 -4.06 -5.30 -1.39
CA ALA A 171 -3.29 -4.28 -0.67
C ALA A 171 -2.93 -4.67 0.78
N VAL A 172 -3.71 -5.56 1.39
CA VAL A 172 -3.62 -5.94 2.82
C VAL A 172 -3.49 -7.44 3.03
N LEU A 173 -3.23 -8.21 1.96
CA LEU A 173 -3.15 -9.66 1.99
C LEU A 173 -1.71 -10.17 2.11
N THR A 174 -1.56 -11.34 2.72
CA THR A 174 -0.32 -12.12 2.68
C THR A 174 -0.10 -12.70 1.28
N PRO A 175 1.15 -13.09 0.93
CA PRO A 175 1.41 -13.75 -0.35
C PRO A 175 0.54 -14.98 -0.60
N GLN A 176 0.32 -15.81 0.45
CA GLN A 176 -0.52 -17.00 0.36
C GLN A 176 -1.99 -16.65 0.09
N GLU A 177 -2.51 -15.61 0.75
CA GLU A 177 -3.87 -15.12 0.51
C GLU A 177 -4.01 -14.47 -0.87
N ILE A 178 -2.93 -13.86 -1.41
CA ILE A 178 -2.91 -13.35 -2.79
C ILE A 178 -3.03 -14.52 -3.78
N ASP A 179 -2.26 -15.60 -3.60
CA ASP A 179 -2.33 -16.78 -4.45
C ASP A 179 -3.72 -17.43 -4.40
N GLU A 180 -4.32 -17.56 -3.19
CA GLU A 180 -5.69 -18.05 -3.02
C GLU A 180 -6.69 -17.16 -3.78
N LEU A 181 -6.56 -15.84 -3.70
CA LEU A 181 -7.44 -14.91 -4.43
C LEU A 181 -7.29 -15.06 -5.95
N MET A 182 -6.05 -15.22 -6.46
CA MET A 182 -5.80 -15.44 -7.89
C MET A 182 -6.46 -16.75 -8.36
N ASP A 183 -6.42 -17.80 -7.56
CA ASP A 183 -7.08 -19.08 -7.88
C ASP A 183 -8.61 -18.95 -7.87
N ILE A 184 -9.18 -18.21 -6.92
CA ILE A 184 -10.61 -17.88 -6.87
C ILE A 184 -11.03 -17.13 -8.13
N MET A 185 -10.26 -16.13 -8.58
CA MET A 185 -10.54 -15.37 -9.80
C MET A 185 -10.48 -16.27 -11.05
N ARG A 186 -9.52 -17.20 -11.13
CA ARG A 186 -9.46 -18.21 -12.19
C ARG A 186 -10.70 -19.11 -12.17
N GLY A 187 -11.17 -19.49 -10.98
CA GLY A 187 -12.41 -20.25 -10.79
C GLY A 187 -13.64 -19.50 -11.32
N PHE A 188 -13.78 -18.21 -10.99
CA PHE A 188 -14.86 -17.38 -11.51
C PHE A 188 -14.85 -17.27 -13.03
N LYS A 189 -13.67 -17.08 -13.62
CA LYS A 189 -13.50 -17.08 -15.07
C LYS A 189 -13.93 -18.42 -15.69
N ALA A 190 -13.54 -19.55 -15.10
CA ALA A 190 -13.91 -20.87 -15.56
C ALA A 190 -15.43 -21.11 -15.52
N GLU A 191 -16.15 -20.45 -14.61
CA GLU A 191 -17.61 -20.42 -14.54
C GLU A 191 -18.26 -19.44 -15.54
N GLY A 192 -17.46 -18.74 -16.35
CA GLY A 192 -17.92 -17.79 -17.37
C GLY A 192 -18.17 -16.39 -16.88
N LYS A 193 -17.81 -16.06 -15.64
CA LYS A 193 -17.85 -14.67 -15.13
C LYS A 193 -16.75 -13.83 -15.80
N SER A 194 -17.03 -12.54 -15.97
CA SER A 194 -16.08 -11.58 -16.53
C SER A 194 -15.54 -10.67 -15.42
N ILE A 195 -14.24 -10.43 -15.40
CA ILE A 195 -13.59 -9.77 -14.28
C ILE A 195 -12.81 -8.53 -14.75
N LEU A 196 -13.07 -7.39 -14.11
CA LEU A 196 -12.20 -6.20 -14.16
C LEU A 196 -11.33 -6.18 -12.91
N PHE A 197 -10.03 -6.30 -13.08
CA PHE A 197 -9.05 -6.38 -11.99
C PHE A 197 -8.16 -5.15 -11.98
N ILE A 198 -8.33 -4.30 -11.00
CA ILE A 198 -7.56 -3.07 -10.85
C ILE A 198 -6.43 -3.33 -9.87
N THR A 199 -5.20 -3.15 -10.32
CA THR A 199 -4.01 -3.23 -9.49
C THR A 199 -2.88 -2.41 -10.11
N HIS A 200 -1.90 -2.04 -9.30
CA HIS A 200 -0.63 -1.47 -9.76
C HIS A 200 0.52 -2.48 -9.66
N LYS A 201 0.24 -3.71 -9.17
CA LYS A 201 1.22 -4.78 -8.98
C LYS A 201 1.32 -5.64 -10.24
N LEU A 202 2.42 -5.47 -10.97
CA LEU A 202 2.64 -6.16 -12.26
C LEU A 202 2.67 -7.69 -12.13
N ASN A 203 3.20 -8.22 -11.00
CA ASN A 203 3.24 -9.66 -10.75
C ASN A 203 1.83 -10.28 -10.77
N GLU A 204 0.87 -9.61 -10.15
CA GLU A 204 -0.53 -10.07 -10.06
C GLU A 204 -1.18 -10.07 -11.46
N ILE A 205 -0.96 -9.02 -12.24
CA ILE A 205 -1.47 -8.90 -13.62
C ILE A 205 -0.94 -10.04 -14.47
N MET A 206 0.38 -10.27 -14.44
CA MET A 206 1.02 -11.34 -15.21
C MET A 206 0.55 -12.73 -14.80
N ALA A 207 0.15 -12.91 -13.52
CA ALA A 207 -0.25 -14.20 -12.98
C ALA A 207 -1.68 -14.61 -13.39
N VAL A 208 -2.62 -13.67 -13.53
CA VAL A 208 -4.05 -14.03 -13.63
C VAL A 208 -4.79 -13.44 -14.82
N SER A 209 -4.31 -12.33 -15.39
CA SER A 209 -5.06 -11.60 -16.42
C SER A 209 -4.86 -12.15 -17.81
N ASP A 210 -5.85 -11.95 -18.68
CA ASP A 210 -5.75 -12.26 -20.12
C ASP A 210 -5.25 -11.07 -20.91
N ARG A 211 -5.83 -9.89 -20.62
CA ARG A 211 -5.46 -8.62 -21.23
C ARG A 211 -5.27 -7.54 -20.16
N CYS A 212 -4.55 -6.52 -20.52
CA CYS A 212 -4.31 -5.37 -19.66
C CYS A 212 -4.50 -4.07 -20.42
N SER A 213 -5.40 -3.21 -19.93
CA SER A 213 -5.51 -1.81 -20.36
C SER A 213 -4.70 -0.91 -19.45
N VAL A 214 -3.92 0.00 -20.02
CA VAL A 214 -3.06 0.91 -19.28
C VAL A 214 -3.61 2.33 -19.33
N LEU A 215 -3.78 2.94 -18.14
CA LEU A 215 -4.11 4.34 -17.97
C LEU A 215 -2.90 5.13 -17.47
N ARG A 216 -2.72 6.34 -17.99
CA ARG A 216 -1.69 7.27 -17.54
C ARG A 216 -2.21 8.70 -17.55
N LYS A 217 -2.21 9.36 -16.38
CA LYS A 217 -2.67 10.76 -16.21
C LYS A 217 -4.07 11.02 -16.80
N GLY A 218 -5.00 10.13 -16.49
CA GLY A 218 -6.38 10.24 -16.96
C GLY A 218 -6.62 9.84 -18.42
N ARG A 219 -5.63 9.32 -19.14
CA ARG A 219 -5.75 8.93 -20.55
C ARG A 219 -5.50 7.45 -20.76
N TYR A 220 -6.18 6.91 -21.75
CA TYR A 220 -5.95 5.56 -22.23
C TYR A 220 -4.69 5.50 -23.08
N ILE A 221 -3.78 4.56 -22.76
CA ILE A 221 -2.50 4.38 -23.47
C ILE A 221 -2.58 3.23 -24.46
N GLY A 222 -3.29 2.16 -24.10
CA GLY A 222 -3.43 0.97 -24.95
C GLY A 222 -3.89 -0.24 -24.16
N THR A 223 -4.26 -1.28 -24.87
CA THR A 223 -4.56 -2.63 -24.33
C THR A 223 -3.61 -3.62 -24.97
N VAL A 224 -3.05 -4.51 -24.16
CA VAL A 224 -2.15 -5.59 -24.58
C VAL A 224 -2.65 -6.94 -24.09
N ASP A 225 -2.38 -8.01 -24.84
CA ASP A 225 -2.57 -9.38 -24.37
C ASP A 225 -1.39 -9.75 -23.45
N ILE A 226 -1.68 -10.32 -22.28
CA ILE A 226 -0.64 -10.64 -21.27
C ILE A 226 0.37 -11.66 -21.78
N LYS A 227 -0.07 -12.62 -22.59
CA LYS A 227 0.81 -13.62 -23.23
C LYS A 227 1.87 -13.03 -24.16
N ASP A 228 1.62 -11.83 -24.69
CA ASP A 228 2.46 -11.19 -25.72
C ASP A 228 3.23 -9.97 -25.18
N THR A 229 3.23 -9.73 -23.86
CA THR A 229 3.88 -8.58 -23.20
C THR A 229 4.77 -9.00 -22.04
N THR A 230 5.58 -8.05 -21.54
CA THR A 230 6.47 -8.24 -20.39
C THR A 230 6.17 -7.21 -19.28
N LYS A 231 6.70 -7.47 -18.06
CA LYS A 231 6.58 -6.51 -16.94
C LYS A 231 7.22 -5.17 -17.27
N GLU A 232 8.36 -5.21 -17.96
CA GLU A 232 9.11 -4.03 -18.39
C GLU A 232 8.28 -3.19 -19.36
N GLU A 233 7.61 -3.84 -20.31
CA GLU A 233 6.77 -3.18 -21.30
C GLU A 233 5.52 -2.55 -20.67
N LEU A 234 4.82 -3.28 -19.79
CA LEU A 234 3.70 -2.76 -19.02
C LEU A 234 4.11 -1.57 -18.15
N SER A 235 5.27 -1.66 -17.49
CA SER A 235 5.83 -0.58 -16.68
C SER A 235 6.14 0.65 -17.54
N LYS A 236 6.76 0.45 -18.72
CA LYS A 236 7.04 1.54 -19.67
C LYS A 236 5.76 2.22 -20.14
N MET A 237 4.71 1.48 -20.45
CA MET A 237 3.40 2.05 -20.82
C MET A 237 2.82 2.88 -19.68
N MET A 238 2.91 2.38 -18.44
CA MET A 238 2.37 3.02 -17.25
C MET A 238 3.09 4.32 -16.89
N VAL A 239 4.44 4.30 -16.87
CA VAL A 239 5.27 5.45 -16.45
C VAL A 239 5.60 6.38 -17.63
N GLY A 240 5.69 5.84 -18.84
CA GLY A 240 6.06 6.57 -20.06
C GLY A 240 7.56 6.67 -20.32
N ARG A 241 8.38 5.94 -19.56
CA ARG A 241 9.82 5.77 -19.71
C ARG A 241 10.23 4.38 -19.25
N ASP A 242 11.43 3.98 -19.59
CA ASP A 242 12.00 2.74 -19.03
C ASP A 242 12.16 2.88 -17.49
N VAL A 243 11.81 1.83 -16.77
CA VAL A 243 11.88 1.74 -15.31
C VAL A 243 12.84 0.63 -14.93
N GLN A 244 13.75 0.92 -14.01
CA GLN A 244 14.63 -0.08 -13.42
C GLN A 244 14.07 -0.51 -12.06
N PHE A 245 13.54 -1.71 -11.97
CA PHE A 245 13.04 -2.28 -10.70
C PHE A 245 14.17 -2.73 -9.77
N ALA A 246 15.25 -3.25 -10.34
CA ALA A 246 16.44 -3.58 -9.57
C ALA A 246 17.30 -2.34 -9.34
N VAL A 247 17.67 -2.10 -8.10
CA VAL A 247 18.58 -1.01 -7.75
C VAL A 247 19.99 -1.60 -7.62
N ASP A 248 20.92 -1.11 -8.45
CA ASP A 248 22.32 -1.49 -8.32
C ASP A 248 22.89 -0.99 -6.99
N LYS A 249 23.24 -1.93 -6.12
CA LYS A 249 23.95 -1.66 -4.86
C LYS A 249 25.45 -1.80 -5.08
N LYS A 250 26.21 -0.77 -4.70
CA LYS A 250 27.69 -0.87 -4.73
C LYS A 250 28.18 -1.90 -3.72
N PRO A 251 29.28 -2.58 -3.98
CA PRO A 251 29.97 -3.34 -2.93
C PRO A 251 30.25 -2.40 -1.76
N CYS A 252 29.75 -2.75 -0.57
CA CYS A 252 29.99 -1.98 0.64
C CYS A 252 30.47 -2.92 1.73
N GLU A 253 31.55 -2.56 2.40
CA GLU A 253 32.01 -3.27 3.58
C GLU A 253 31.14 -2.87 4.76
N VAL A 254 30.56 -3.87 5.42
CA VAL A 254 29.73 -3.66 6.61
C VAL A 254 30.61 -3.23 7.77
N GLY A 255 30.38 -2.01 8.26
CA GLY A 255 31.17 -1.40 9.31
C GLY A 255 30.73 -1.74 10.75
N LYS A 256 31.02 -0.84 11.68
CA LYS A 256 30.62 -0.94 13.10
C LYS A 256 29.10 -0.88 13.28
N PRO A 257 28.55 -1.45 14.39
CA PRO A 257 27.16 -1.23 14.76
C PRO A 257 26.88 0.27 14.97
N ILE A 258 25.82 0.78 14.37
CA ILE A 258 25.32 2.15 14.53
C ILE A 258 24.09 2.13 15.43
N LEU A 259 23.12 1.24 15.17
CA LEU A 259 21.97 1.01 16.04
C LEU A 259 22.12 -0.35 16.72
N GLU A 260 21.95 -0.37 18.03
CA GLU A 260 21.87 -1.60 18.83
C GLU A 260 20.59 -1.57 19.67
N VAL A 261 19.79 -2.60 19.56
CA VAL A 261 18.54 -2.81 20.29
C VAL A 261 18.66 -4.11 21.05
N GLU A 262 18.47 -4.06 22.37
CA GLU A 262 18.64 -5.20 23.26
C GLU A 262 17.37 -5.39 24.12
N ASN A 263 16.73 -6.57 24.00
CA ASN A 263 15.56 -6.99 24.78
C ASN A 263 14.45 -5.94 24.89
N LEU A 264 14.18 -5.24 23.77
CA LEU A 264 13.24 -4.14 23.73
C LEU A 264 11.80 -4.65 23.88
N VAL A 265 11.07 -4.04 24.82
CA VAL A 265 9.64 -4.29 25.04
C VAL A 265 8.90 -2.97 24.92
N VAL A 266 7.88 -2.95 24.04
CA VAL A 266 7.04 -1.77 23.82
C VAL A 266 5.57 -2.15 24.01
N PRO A 267 4.79 -1.36 24.79
CA PRO A 267 3.39 -1.66 25.04
C PRO A 267 2.53 -1.45 23.80
N SER A 268 1.44 -2.21 23.68
CA SER A 268 0.40 -1.92 22.71
C SER A 268 -0.55 -0.85 23.24
N LYS A 269 -1.01 0.05 22.36
CA LYS A 269 -2.09 1.01 22.67
C LYS A 269 -3.49 0.45 22.51
N VAL A 270 -3.61 -0.65 21.76
CA VAL A 270 -4.89 -1.26 21.39
C VAL A 270 -5.19 -2.48 22.25
N HIS A 271 -4.17 -3.28 22.57
CA HIS A 271 -4.31 -4.54 23.30
C HIS A 271 -3.65 -4.45 24.70
N LYS A 272 -4.09 -5.28 25.64
CA LYS A 272 -3.52 -5.35 27.00
C LYS A 272 -2.10 -5.93 27.02
N ASN A 273 -1.65 -6.58 25.96
CA ASN A 273 -0.35 -7.21 25.84
C ASN A 273 0.69 -6.25 25.22
N ASN A 274 1.97 -6.54 25.43
CA ASN A 274 3.04 -5.81 24.75
C ASN A 274 3.01 -6.12 23.25
N ALA A 275 3.12 -5.08 22.42
CA ALA A 275 3.20 -5.20 20.97
C ALA A 275 4.59 -5.66 20.51
N VAL A 276 5.65 -5.32 21.29
CA VAL A 276 7.03 -5.80 21.07
C VAL A 276 7.48 -6.55 22.31
N ARG A 277 8.01 -7.75 22.11
CA ARG A 277 8.26 -8.71 23.19
C ARG A 277 9.74 -9.17 23.21
N GLY A 278 10.64 -8.32 23.75
CA GLY A 278 12.05 -8.67 23.94
C GLY A 278 12.87 -8.73 22.65
N VAL A 279 12.62 -7.83 21.72
CA VAL A 279 13.32 -7.80 20.42
C VAL A 279 14.76 -7.35 20.59
N SER A 280 15.68 -8.09 19.96
CA SER A 280 17.13 -7.77 19.93
C SER A 280 17.72 -7.90 18.53
N PHE A 281 18.35 -6.81 18.05
CA PHE A 281 19.07 -6.75 16.78
C PHE A 281 20.00 -5.54 16.73
N ASN A 282 20.82 -5.49 15.68
CA ASN A 282 21.63 -4.31 15.37
C ASN A 282 21.52 -3.92 13.90
N VAL A 283 21.90 -2.69 13.57
CA VAL A 283 22.09 -2.20 12.20
C VAL A 283 23.48 -1.59 12.12
N ARG A 284 24.26 -1.99 11.11
CA ARG A 284 25.66 -1.57 10.96
C ARG A 284 25.81 -0.48 9.91
N ALA A 285 26.90 0.24 9.95
CA ALA A 285 27.28 1.19 8.92
C ALA A 285 27.38 0.48 7.55
N GLY A 286 26.79 1.08 6.51
CA GLY A 286 26.78 0.51 5.17
C GLY A 286 25.86 -0.70 4.99
N GLU A 287 24.87 -0.89 5.88
CA GLU A 287 23.95 -2.02 5.84
C GLU A 287 22.49 -1.52 5.81
N ILE A 288 21.65 -2.14 4.96
CA ILE A 288 20.20 -2.03 5.01
C ILE A 288 19.67 -3.28 5.72
N VAL A 289 19.14 -3.11 6.94
CA VAL A 289 18.42 -4.15 7.66
C VAL A 289 16.94 -3.90 7.48
N CYS A 290 16.20 -4.86 6.93
CA CYS A 290 14.76 -4.77 6.79
C CYS A 290 14.05 -5.58 7.86
N VAL A 291 13.05 -4.97 8.51
CA VAL A 291 12.06 -5.67 9.33
C VAL A 291 10.83 -5.94 8.47
N ALA A 292 10.66 -7.20 8.08
CA ALA A 292 9.53 -7.69 7.28
C ALA A 292 8.49 -8.34 8.19
N GLY A 293 7.22 -8.23 7.84
CA GLY A 293 6.11 -8.84 8.60
C GLY A 293 4.78 -8.38 8.03
N ILE A 294 3.68 -9.00 8.46
CA ILE A 294 2.32 -8.57 8.14
C ILE A 294 1.94 -7.40 9.05
N ASP A 295 1.11 -6.49 8.57
CA ASP A 295 0.63 -5.35 9.36
C ASP A 295 0.00 -5.79 10.68
N GLY A 296 0.29 -5.06 11.77
CA GLY A 296 -0.19 -5.38 13.10
C GLY A 296 0.69 -6.33 13.93
N ASN A 297 1.83 -6.79 13.40
CA ASN A 297 2.75 -7.69 14.12
C ASN A 297 3.76 -6.96 15.03
N GLY A 298 3.58 -5.66 15.29
CA GLY A 298 4.43 -4.88 16.21
C GLY A 298 5.51 -4.05 15.53
N GLN A 299 5.55 -3.98 14.20
CA GLN A 299 6.52 -3.17 13.46
C GLN A 299 6.42 -1.69 13.82
N SER A 300 5.21 -1.12 13.82
CA SER A 300 4.98 0.29 14.12
C SER A 300 5.41 0.63 15.55
N GLU A 301 5.06 -0.22 16.53
CA GLU A 301 5.44 -0.03 17.93
C GLU A 301 6.95 -0.17 18.13
N LEU A 302 7.60 -1.12 17.43
CA LEU A 302 9.06 -1.26 17.43
C LEU A 302 9.72 0.06 17.00
N ILE A 303 9.26 0.63 15.89
CA ILE A 303 9.79 1.90 15.38
C ILE A 303 9.45 3.06 16.31
N TYR A 304 8.25 3.12 16.88
CA TYR A 304 7.88 4.15 17.85
C TYR A 304 8.79 4.12 19.08
N GLY A 305 9.13 2.93 19.57
CA GLY A 305 10.12 2.75 20.64
C GLY A 305 11.50 3.27 20.24
N ILE A 306 11.99 2.88 19.04
CA ILE A 306 13.30 3.27 18.54
C ILE A 306 13.38 4.78 18.27
N THR A 307 12.34 5.39 17.72
CA THR A 307 12.31 6.82 17.38
C THR A 307 11.91 7.73 18.54
N GLY A 308 11.38 7.16 19.64
CA GLY A 308 10.96 7.89 20.84
C GLY A 308 9.54 8.45 20.76
N LEU A 309 8.73 8.00 19.79
CA LEU A 309 7.29 8.29 19.72
C LEU A 309 6.49 7.53 20.79
N GLU A 310 7.01 6.38 21.23
CA GLU A 310 6.48 5.60 22.35
C GLU A 310 7.63 5.27 23.32
N LYS A 311 7.31 5.21 24.62
CA LYS A 311 8.30 4.88 25.65
C LYS A 311 8.37 3.37 25.85
N PRO A 312 9.56 2.73 25.69
CA PRO A 312 9.73 1.33 26.01
C PRO A 312 9.46 1.04 27.49
N THR A 313 8.92 -0.14 27.81
CA THR A 313 8.78 -0.62 29.19
C THR A 313 10.05 -1.28 29.72
N SER A 314 10.85 -1.88 28.83
CA SER A 314 12.16 -2.47 29.16
C SER A 314 13.04 -2.57 27.91
N GLY A 315 14.30 -2.92 28.10
CA GLY A 315 15.31 -3.04 27.06
C GLY A 315 16.17 -1.79 26.93
N THR A 316 17.13 -1.84 26.00
CA THR A 316 18.09 -0.76 25.78
C THR A 316 18.20 -0.47 24.28
N ILE A 317 18.28 0.83 23.94
CA ILE A 317 18.52 1.33 22.59
C ILE A 317 19.79 2.18 22.60
N ARG A 318 20.79 1.77 21.81
CA ARG A 318 22.03 2.56 21.65
C ARG A 318 22.19 3.03 20.21
N LEU A 319 22.62 4.27 20.05
CA LEU A 319 23.01 4.86 18.77
C LEU A 319 24.47 5.27 18.85
N GLU A 320 25.33 4.67 18.00
CA GLU A 320 26.79 4.84 18.05
C GLU A 320 27.38 4.59 19.47
N GLY A 321 26.86 3.57 20.18
CA GLY A 321 27.26 3.21 21.53
C GLY A 321 26.65 4.10 22.64
N ARG A 322 26.03 5.23 22.31
CA ARG A 322 25.32 6.11 23.27
C ARG A 322 23.94 5.56 23.56
N ASP A 323 23.60 5.40 24.84
CA ASP A 323 22.24 5.04 25.26
C ASP A 323 21.27 6.20 24.98
N ILE A 324 20.24 5.89 24.16
CA ILE A 324 19.18 6.82 23.79
C ILE A 324 17.80 6.31 24.22
N THR A 325 17.73 5.27 25.05
CA THR A 325 16.47 4.57 25.42
C THR A 325 15.41 5.56 25.93
N ASN A 326 15.80 6.48 26.78
CA ASN A 326 14.89 7.49 27.35
C ASN A 326 15.10 8.90 26.78
N ALA A 327 15.95 9.04 25.73
CA ALA A 327 16.19 10.34 25.11
C ALA A 327 14.96 10.84 24.36
N PRO A 328 14.61 12.13 24.46
CA PRO A 328 13.53 12.73 23.69
C PRO A 328 13.86 12.74 22.18
N ILE A 329 12.83 12.84 21.33
CA ILE A 329 12.94 12.78 19.86
C ILE A 329 14.01 13.75 19.34
N ARG A 330 14.05 15.01 19.84
CA ARG A 330 15.03 16.01 19.42
C ARG A 330 16.48 15.57 19.70
N GLU A 331 16.73 14.92 20.83
CA GLU A 331 18.08 14.47 21.17
C GLU A 331 18.50 13.24 20.32
N ARG A 332 17.55 12.37 19.98
CA ARG A 332 17.78 11.26 19.01
C ARG A 332 18.12 11.83 17.62
N SER A 333 17.39 12.86 17.16
CA SER A 333 17.68 13.54 15.90
C SER A 333 19.06 14.21 15.90
N LYS A 334 19.43 14.88 17.00
CA LYS A 334 20.79 15.49 17.17
C LYS A 334 21.89 14.45 17.23
N ALA A 335 21.60 13.24 17.72
CA ALA A 335 22.52 12.12 17.75
C ALA A 335 22.72 11.45 16.37
N GLY A 336 22.06 11.95 15.32
CA GLY A 336 22.22 11.47 13.94
C GLY A 336 21.14 10.49 13.48
N MET A 337 19.96 10.45 14.11
CA MET A 337 18.83 9.67 13.65
C MET A 337 17.92 10.50 12.75
N SER A 338 17.56 9.98 11.58
CA SER A 338 16.49 10.48 10.72
C SER A 338 15.39 9.45 10.60
N HIS A 339 14.14 9.91 10.42
CA HIS A 339 12.97 9.06 10.39
C HIS A 339 12.02 9.46 9.27
N ILE A 340 11.83 8.57 8.30
CA ILE A 340 10.77 8.62 7.28
C ILE A 340 9.61 7.81 7.85
N PRO A 341 8.51 8.45 8.29
CA PRO A 341 7.42 7.76 8.98
C PRO A 341 6.50 7.00 8.01
N GLU A 342 5.81 5.99 8.53
CA GLU A 342 4.80 5.22 7.82
C GLU A 342 3.64 6.10 7.32
N ASP A 343 3.09 6.91 8.22
CA ASP A 343 2.01 7.86 7.88
C ASP A 343 2.58 9.26 7.71
N ARG A 344 2.69 9.67 6.44
CA ARG A 344 3.21 10.99 6.04
C ARG A 344 2.34 12.15 6.49
N HIS A 345 1.02 11.92 6.70
CA HIS A 345 0.08 12.97 7.09
C HIS A 345 0.03 13.14 8.61
N LYS A 346 0.17 12.04 9.36
CA LYS A 346 0.13 12.07 10.83
C LYS A 346 1.47 12.47 11.46
N HIS A 347 2.57 11.96 10.88
CA HIS A 347 3.91 12.10 11.48
C HIS A 347 4.95 12.73 10.54
N GLY A 348 4.66 12.82 9.23
CA GLY A 348 5.62 13.30 8.25
C GLY A 348 5.56 14.80 7.98
N LEU A 349 4.38 15.35 7.74
CA LEU A 349 4.17 16.73 7.32
C LEU A 349 3.07 17.41 8.15
N VAL A 350 3.19 18.72 8.33
CA VAL A 350 2.09 19.58 8.73
C VAL A 350 1.40 20.06 7.45
N LEU A 351 0.24 19.45 7.13
CA LEU A 351 -0.39 19.58 5.82
C LEU A 351 -0.77 21.01 5.43
N ASP A 352 -1.15 21.82 6.42
CA ASP A 352 -1.56 23.23 6.22
C ASP A 352 -0.40 24.23 6.22
N TYR A 353 0.83 23.75 6.43
CA TYR A 353 2.04 24.54 6.35
C TYR A 353 2.58 24.56 4.91
N THR A 354 3.40 25.59 4.64
CA THR A 354 4.13 25.66 3.37
C THR A 354 5.18 24.56 3.28
N LEU A 355 5.62 24.27 2.07
CA LEU A 355 6.72 23.34 1.83
C LEU A 355 8.01 23.81 2.54
N ALA A 356 8.28 25.13 2.52
CA ALA A 356 9.42 25.71 3.21
C ALA A 356 9.39 25.48 4.72
N ASP A 357 8.24 25.70 5.36
CA ASP A 357 8.08 25.46 6.80
C ASP A 357 8.24 23.99 7.15
N ASN A 358 7.70 23.09 6.32
CA ASN A 358 7.85 21.65 6.50
C ASN A 358 9.31 21.18 6.35
N MET A 359 10.07 21.77 5.43
CA MET A 359 11.48 21.41 5.21
C MET A 359 12.36 21.76 6.42
N VAL A 360 12.08 22.87 7.10
CA VAL A 360 12.85 23.34 8.24
C VAL A 360 12.32 22.86 9.58
N LEU A 361 11.15 22.20 9.63
CA LEU A 361 10.38 21.85 10.82
C LEU A 361 11.20 21.21 11.95
N GLN A 362 12.18 20.38 11.63
CA GLN A 362 13.01 19.70 12.61
C GLN A 362 14.34 20.43 12.89
N ARG A 363 14.62 21.55 12.19
CA ARG A 363 15.87 22.31 12.27
C ARG A 363 15.68 23.80 12.57
N TYR A 364 14.44 24.27 12.68
CA TYR A 364 14.15 25.71 12.88
C TYR A 364 14.92 26.38 14.05
N TRP A 365 15.30 25.60 15.05
CA TRP A 365 16.03 26.05 16.24
C TRP A 365 17.52 26.24 15.96
N GLN A 366 18.08 25.81 14.86
CA GLN A 366 19.49 25.96 14.52
C GLN A 366 19.81 27.44 14.20
N PRO A 367 21.02 27.90 14.52
CA PRO A 367 21.42 29.32 14.27
C PRO A 367 21.33 29.75 12.82
N GLU A 368 21.36 28.80 11.87
CA GLU A 368 21.17 29.03 10.44
C GLU A 368 19.76 29.59 10.17
N PHE A 369 18.72 29.06 10.83
CA PHE A 369 17.32 29.37 10.55
C PHE A 369 16.67 30.32 11.53
N GLN A 370 17.34 30.66 12.67
CA GLN A 370 16.81 31.58 13.63
C GLN A 370 17.89 32.51 14.19
N ASN A 371 17.47 33.65 14.75
CA ASN A 371 18.30 34.53 15.52
C ASN A 371 17.49 35.05 16.71
N HIS A 372 17.97 34.81 17.95
CA HIS A 372 17.29 35.17 19.21
C HIS A 372 15.79 34.75 19.23
N GLY A 373 15.46 33.58 18.67
CA GLY A 373 14.10 33.07 18.64
C GLY A 373 13.26 33.54 17.44
N PHE A 374 13.77 34.44 16.61
CA PHE A 374 13.08 34.89 15.39
C PHE A 374 13.54 34.09 14.16
N ILE A 375 12.60 33.56 13.42
CA ILE A 375 12.88 32.78 12.20
C ILE A 375 13.41 33.68 11.08
N LYS A 376 14.52 33.27 10.48
CA LYS A 376 15.13 33.93 9.33
C LYS A 376 14.44 33.46 8.04
N LYS A 377 13.32 34.08 7.67
CA LYS A 377 12.49 33.68 6.54
C LYS A 377 13.26 33.45 5.23
N ASN A 378 14.21 34.36 4.91
CA ASN A 378 15.00 34.22 3.68
C ASN A 378 15.90 32.97 3.69
N ALA A 379 16.51 32.65 4.85
CA ALA A 379 17.31 31.42 4.98
C ALA A 379 16.45 30.15 4.82
N VAL A 380 15.24 30.15 5.39
CA VAL A 380 14.27 29.06 5.25
C VAL A 380 13.85 28.89 3.78
N LEU A 381 13.55 29.96 3.07
CA LEU A 381 13.18 29.91 1.66
C LEU A 381 14.33 29.41 0.77
N GLN A 382 15.54 29.94 0.94
CA GLN A 382 16.72 29.47 0.18
C GLN A 382 17.03 28.00 0.46
N TYR A 383 16.92 27.56 1.71
CA TYR A 383 17.07 26.16 2.08
C TYR A 383 16.04 25.26 1.38
N ALA A 384 14.77 25.66 1.40
CA ALA A 384 13.70 24.92 0.76
C ALA A 384 13.87 24.87 -0.77
N GLU A 385 14.24 25.99 -1.42
CA GLU A 385 14.52 26.04 -2.87
C GLU A 385 15.65 25.07 -3.25
N ARG A 386 16.73 25.04 -2.45
CA ARG A 386 17.82 24.09 -2.66
C ARG A 386 17.33 22.64 -2.60
N LEU A 387 16.56 22.26 -1.55
CA LEU A 387 16.03 20.90 -1.42
C LEU A 387 15.04 20.55 -2.51
N ILE A 388 14.14 21.44 -2.88
CA ILE A 388 13.19 21.26 -3.98
C ILE A 388 13.93 20.90 -5.26
N LYS A 389 14.99 21.64 -5.59
CA LYS A 389 15.78 21.40 -6.79
C LYS A 389 16.60 20.12 -6.71
N GLN A 390 17.27 19.88 -5.57
CA GLN A 390 18.18 18.74 -5.37
C GLN A 390 17.43 17.39 -5.39
N TYR A 391 16.21 17.36 -4.82
CA TYR A 391 15.43 16.15 -4.66
C TYR A 391 14.26 16.04 -5.67
N ASP A 392 14.22 16.89 -6.69
CA ASP A 392 13.15 16.91 -7.72
C ASP A 392 11.75 16.88 -7.09
N VAL A 393 11.50 17.77 -6.12
CA VAL A 393 10.19 17.93 -5.49
C VAL A 393 9.34 18.83 -6.38
N ARG A 394 8.30 18.29 -6.98
CA ARG A 394 7.40 19.10 -7.83
C ARG A 394 6.35 19.78 -6.98
N SER A 395 6.29 21.08 -7.08
CA SER A 395 5.39 21.94 -6.29
C SER A 395 4.89 23.11 -7.16
N GLY A 396 3.60 23.43 -7.06
CA GLY A 396 2.97 24.43 -7.96
C GLY A 396 3.46 25.86 -7.73
N GLN A 397 3.86 26.20 -6.50
CA GLN A 397 4.30 27.55 -6.08
C GLN A 397 5.68 27.51 -5.40
N GLY A 398 6.52 26.50 -5.73
CA GLY A 398 7.83 26.33 -5.12
C GLY A 398 7.73 26.19 -3.57
N PRO A 399 8.60 26.89 -2.82
CA PRO A 399 8.61 26.85 -1.37
C PRO A 399 7.30 27.27 -0.67
N ALA A 400 6.49 28.11 -1.34
CA ALA A 400 5.22 28.61 -0.80
C ALA A 400 4.04 27.63 -0.97
N THR A 401 4.24 26.51 -1.68
CA THR A 401 3.20 25.50 -1.88
C THR A 401 2.74 24.92 -0.55
N ILE A 402 1.43 24.89 -0.31
CA ILE A 402 0.84 24.23 0.86
C ILE A 402 0.95 22.72 0.69
N ALA A 403 1.50 22.01 1.69
CA ALA A 403 1.81 20.60 1.60
C ALA A 403 0.59 19.72 1.25
N ARG A 404 -0.59 20.08 1.72
CA ARG A 404 -1.87 19.38 1.42
C ARG A 404 -2.19 19.34 -0.09
N SER A 405 -1.80 20.34 -0.85
CA SER A 405 -2.07 20.44 -2.29
C SER A 405 -1.14 19.60 -3.17
N MET A 406 -0.12 18.99 -2.58
CA MET A 406 0.89 18.21 -3.30
C MET A 406 0.42 16.75 -3.47
N SER A 407 0.86 16.10 -4.57
CA SER A 407 0.66 14.65 -4.71
C SER A 407 1.44 13.86 -3.66
N GLY A 408 0.95 12.65 -3.32
CA GLY A 408 1.59 11.79 -2.33
C GLY A 408 3.07 11.50 -2.61
N GLY A 409 3.44 11.30 -3.89
CA GLY A 409 4.84 11.10 -4.29
C GLY A 409 5.72 12.34 -4.03
N ASN A 410 5.21 13.55 -4.26
CA ASN A 410 5.96 14.77 -3.97
C ASN A 410 6.00 15.10 -2.47
N GLN A 411 4.95 14.78 -1.72
CA GLN A 411 4.96 14.85 -0.26
C GLN A 411 6.05 13.93 0.31
N GLN A 412 6.15 12.70 -0.19
CA GLN A 412 7.17 11.74 0.23
C GLN A 412 8.59 12.19 -0.15
N LYS A 413 8.78 12.71 -1.37
CA LYS A 413 10.06 13.31 -1.78
C LYS A 413 10.47 14.46 -0.86
N ALA A 414 9.53 15.30 -0.41
CA ALA A 414 9.81 16.38 0.54
C ALA A 414 10.26 15.86 1.91
N ILE A 415 9.60 14.80 2.42
CA ILE A 415 10.02 14.14 3.68
C ILE A 415 11.44 13.59 3.51
N ILE A 416 11.69 12.82 2.43
CA ILE A 416 13.02 12.24 2.17
C ILE A 416 14.07 13.31 2.05
N ALA A 417 13.81 14.39 1.30
CA ALA A 417 14.72 15.52 1.16
C ALA A 417 15.12 16.09 2.52
N ARG A 418 14.13 16.34 3.40
CA ARG A 418 14.35 16.83 4.76
C ARG A 418 15.16 15.87 5.61
N GLU A 419 14.84 14.58 5.55
CA GLU A 419 15.48 13.57 6.42
C GLU A 419 16.89 13.21 5.96
N VAL A 420 17.13 13.12 4.65
CA VAL A 420 18.43 12.78 4.07
C VAL A 420 19.41 13.97 4.13
N ASP A 421 18.92 15.22 3.94
CA ASP A 421 19.77 16.43 4.00
C ASP A 421 20.35 16.70 5.41
N LYS A 422 19.82 16.04 6.45
CA LYS A 422 20.41 16.08 7.80
C LYS A 422 21.72 15.30 7.91
N ASP A 423 22.11 14.56 6.89
CA ASP A 423 23.26 13.66 6.83
C ASP A 423 23.29 12.67 8.03
N PRO A 424 22.25 11.82 8.16
CA PRO A 424 22.09 10.98 9.35
C PRO A 424 23.12 9.84 9.40
N GLN A 425 23.45 9.38 10.62
CA GLN A 425 24.18 8.13 10.83
C GLN A 425 23.26 6.93 10.71
N LEU A 426 21.97 7.10 11.11
CA LEU A 426 20.93 6.11 10.99
C LEU A 426 19.70 6.71 10.29
N LEU A 427 19.32 6.12 9.17
CA LEU A 427 18.06 6.40 8.49
C LEU A 427 17.05 5.29 8.84
N VAL A 428 15.98 5.66 9.53
CA VAL A 428 14.82 4.78 9.77
C VAL A 428 13.77 5.08 8.71
N ALA A 429 13.49 4.13 7.82
CA ALA A 429 12.54 4.27 6.73
C ALA A 429 11.39 3.27 6.90
N VAL A 430 10.17 3.77 7.16
CA VAL A 430 9.01 2.91 7.43
C VAL A 430 8.02 3.03 6.29
N GLN A 431 7.80 1.92 5.60
CA GLN A 431 6.94 1.83 4.42
C GLN A 431 7.13 3.03 3.46
N PRO A 432 8.38 3.35 3.06
CA PRO A 432 8.70 4.62 2.41
C PRO A 432 8.03 4.78 1.05
N THR A 433 7.57 3.68 0.46
CA THR A 433 6.96 3.63 -0.88
C THR A 433 5.46 3.39 -0.86
N ARG A 434 4.84 3.22 0.33
CA ARG A 434 3.43 2.90 0.48
C ARG A 434 2.51 3.89 -0.24
N GLY A 435 1.69 3.36 -1.14
CA GLY A 435 0.69 4.13 -1.88
C GLY A 435 1.28 5.13 -2.89
N LEU A 436 2.49 4.85 -3.41
CA LEU A 436 3.15 5.69 -4.40
C LEU A 436 3.14 5.05 -5.78
N ASP A 437 3.38 5.87 -6.78
CA ASP A 437 3.59 5.43 -8.16
C ASP A 437 4.99 4.84 -8.36
N VAL A 438 5.15 4.01 -9.40
CA VAL A 438 6.40 3.30 -9.69
C VAL A 438 7.58 4.26 -9.89
N GLY A 439 7.34 5.43 -10.49
CA GLY A 439 8.39 6.42 -10.67
C GLY A 439 8.90 7.02 -9.36
N ALA A 440 7.99 7.24 -8.40
CA ALA A 440 8.36 7.68 -7.05
C ALA A 440 9.05 6.55 -6.27
N ILE A 441 8.58 5.30 -6.41
CA ILE A 441 9.19 4.11 -5.78
C ILE A 441 10.65 3.98 -6.24
N GLU A 442 10.92 3.97 -7.54
CA GLU A 442 12.28 3.90 -8.10
C GLU A 442 13.19 4.99 -7.53
N TYR A 443 12.68 6.23 -7.46
CA TYR A 443 13.42 7.36 -6.91
C TYR A 443 13.79 7.13 -5.43
N ILE A 444 12.83 6.70 -4.63
CA ILE A 444 12.99 6.47 -3.19
C ILE A 444 13.98 5.35 -2.93
N HIS A 445 13.87 4.24 -3.66
CA HIS A 445 14.82 3.13 -3.56
C HIS A 445 16.26 3.60 -3.84
N LYS A 446 16.47 4.42 -4.88
CA LYS A 446 17.78 5.00 -5.19
C LYS A 446 18.30 5.89 -4.06
N GLN A 447 17.44 6.67 -3.39
CA GLN A 447 17.86 7.50 -2.24
C GLN A 447 18.26 6.64 -1.03
N ILE A 448 17.48 5.60 -0.70
CA ILE A 448 17.77 4.67 0.40
C ILE A 448 19.10 3.95 0.16
N VAL A 449 19.31 3.41 -1.04
CA VAL A 449 20.56 2.74 -1.41
C VAL A 449 21.75 3.72 -1.42
N ALA A 450 21.53 4.96 -1.87
CA ALA A 450 22.58 5.98 -1.85
C ALA A 450 23.05 6.32 -0.43
N GLU A 451 22.14 6.33 0.56
CA GLU A 451 22.53 6.53 1.97
C GLU A 451 23.36 5.34 2.49
N ARG A 452 22.91 4.11 2.20
CA ARG A 452 23.69 2.90 2.52
C ARG A 452 25.08 2.92 1.87
N ASP A 453 25.17 3.31 0.61
CA ASP A 453 26.43 3.35 -0.16
C ASP A 453 27.39 4.46 0.31
N LYS A 454 26.88 5.48 1.03
CA LYS A 454 27.68 6.47 1.78
C LYS A 454 28.23 5.91 3.10
N GLY A 455 27.92 4.67 3.45
CA GLY A 455 28.31 4.04 4.72
C GLY A 455 27.34 4.34 5.88
N ARG A 456 26.13 4.86 5.61
CA ARG A 456 25.10 5.07 6.64
C ARG A 456 24.40 3.77 6.99
N ALA A 457 23.90 3.65 8.21
CA ALA A 457 23.02 2.56 8.63
C ALA A 457 21.59 2.86 8.19
N VAL A 458 20.89 1.85 7.64
CA VAL A 458 19.48 1.98 7.24
C VAL A 458 18.66 0.89 7.90
N LEU A 459 17.65 1.30 8.68
CA LEU A 459 16.60 0.42 9.17
C LEU A 459 15.35 0.63 8.31
N LEU A 460 15.07 -0.35 7.45
CA LEU A 460 13.89 -0.36 6.60
C LEU A 460 12.78 -1.19 7.25
N VAL A 461 11.55 -0.72 7.20
CA VAL A 461 10.36 -1.51 7.49
C VAL A 461 9.48 -1.51 6.25
N SER A 462 9.20 -2.67 5.71
CA SER A 462 8.36 -2.81 4.52
C SER A 462 7.46 -4.02 4.60
N LEU A 463 6.24 -3.88 4.09
CA LEU A 463 5.27 -4.95 3.88
C LEU A 463 5.36 -5.51 2.45
N GLU A 464 6.02 -4.79 1.54
CA GLU A 464 6.19 -5.19 0.14
C GLU A 464 7.43 -6.09 0.00
N LEU A 465 7.20 -7.38 -0.26
CA LEU A 465 8.30 -8.37 -0.34
C LEU A 465 9.29 -8.07 -1.46
N ASP A 466 8.84 -7.50 -2.58
CA ASP A 466 9.74 -7.06 -3.65
C ASP A 466 10.71 -5.97 -3.16
N GLU A 467 10.23 -5.01 -2.35
CA GLU A 467 11.09 -3.99 -1.72
C GLU A 467 12.06 -4.63 -0.71
N VAL A 468 11.55 -5.54 0.12
CA VAL A 468 12.36 -6.29 1.10
C VAL A 468 13.50 -7.04 0.40
N MET A 469 13.21 -7.81 -0.64
CA MET A 469 14.19 -8.62 -1.36
C MET A 469 15.20 -7.78 -2.14
N ASN A 470 14.77 -6.69 -2.75
CA ASN A 470 15.62 -5.86 -3.62
C ASN A 470 16.55 -4.93 -2.83
N LEU A 471 16.09 -4.37 -1.70
CA LEU A 471 16.88 -3.35 -0.98
C LEU A 471 17.70 -3.91 0.15
N SER A 472 17.29 -4.99 0.81
CA SER A 472 17.91 -5.45 2.04
C SER A 472 19.30 -6.05 1.82
N ASP A 473 20.14 -5.90 2.80
CA ASP A 473 21.38 -6.68 2.98
C ASP A 473 21.15 -7.80 4.02
N ARG A 474 20.19 -7.59 4.94
CA ARG A 474 19.72 -8.56 5.93
C ARG A 474 18.24 -8.34 6.23
N ILE A 475 17.50 -9.44 6.36
CA ILE A 475 16.06 -9.42 6.65
C ILE A 475 15.82 -10.00 8.04
N LEU A 476 15.02 -9.30 8.84
CA LEU A 476 14.47 -9.74 10.10
C LEU A 476 12.96 -9.93 9.90
N VAL A 477 12.43 -11.10 10.22
CA VAL A 477 10.98 -11.32 10.17
C VAL A 477 10.41 -11.17 11.57
N ILE A 478 9.40 -10.30 11.70
CA ILE A 478 8.67 -10.11 12.96
C ILE A 478 7.28 -10.75 12.85
N TYR A 479 6.91 -11.50 13.89
CA TYR A 479 5.58 -12.08 14.05
C TYR A 479 5.16 -11.95 15.51
N GLU A 480 3.97 -11.47 15.77
CA GLU A 480 3.42 -11.23 17.11
C GLU A 480 4.41 -10.56 18.09
N GLY A 481 5.15 -9.57 17.63
CA GLY A 481 6.07 -8.77 18.43
C GLY A 481 7.43 -9.41 18.73
N GLU A 482 7.75 -10.55 18.12
CA GLU A 482 9.04 -11.24 18.25
C GLU A 482 9.76 -11.36 16.91
N ILE A 483 11.09 -11.32 16.89
CA ILE A 483 11.87 -11.68 15.70
C ILE A 483 11.90 -13.20 15.57
N VAL A 484 11.17 -13.72 14.60
CA VAL A 484 11.01 -15.18 14.37
C VAL A 484 12.01 -15.74 13.36
N GLY A 485 12.73 -14.88 12.63
CA GLY A 485 13.75 -15.32 11.66
C GLY A 485 14.68 -14.19 11.23
N LYS A 486 15.93 -14.59 10.84
CA LYS A 486 16.97 -13.71 10.26
C LYS A 486 17.45 -14.34 8.97
N PHE A 487 17.41 -13.58 7.87
CA PHE A 487 17.68 -14.11 6.54
C PHE A 487 18.66 -13.23 5.75
N ASP A 488 19.38 -13.88 4.85
CA ASP A 488 20.14 -13.26 3.77
C ASP A 488 19.22 -13.23 2.53
N PRO A 489 18.91 -12.06 1.94
CA PRO A 489 18.03 -11.98 0.78
C PRO A 489 18.51 -12.75 -0.43
N LYS A 490 19.83 -13.07 -0.50
CA LYS A 490 20.42 -13.87 -1.59
C LYS A 490 20.22 -15.38 -1.42
N LYS A 491 19.79 -15.83 -0.23
CA LYS A 491 19.69 -17.25 0.15
C LYS A 491 18.30 -17.69 0.56
N THR A 492 17.34 -16.78 0.56
CA THR A 492 15.95 -17.04 0.92
C THR A 492 15.02 -16.76 -0.25
N THR A 493 13.79 -17.21 -0.16
CA THR A 493 12.75 -16.96 -1.16
C THR A 493 11.55 -16.21 -0.54
N VAL A 494 10.73 -15.62 -1.39
CA VAL A 494 9.49 -14.92 -0.98
C VAL A 494 8.55 -15.86 -0.24
N GLU A 495 8.43 -17.11 -0.72
CA GLU A 495 7.59 -18.14 -0.13
C GLU A 495 8.09 -18.54 1.27
N GLU A 496 9.42 -18.67 1.42
CA GLU A 496 10.00 -18.95 2.73
C GLU A 496 9.71 -17.82 3.72
N LEU A 497 9.97 -16.56 3.34
CA LEU A 497 9.65 -15.41 4.20
C LEU A 497 8.18 -15.37 4.55
N GLY A 498 7.28 -15.65 3.60
CA GLY A 498 5.84 -15.70 3.82
C GLY A 498 5.43 -16.67 4.93
N LEU A 499 6.05 -17.85 5.02
CA LEU A 499 5.78 -18.82 6.09
C LEU A 499 6.15 -18.30 7.49
N TYR A 500 7.26 -17.57 7.60
CA TYR A 500 7.67 -16.95 8.86
C TYR A 500 6.78 -15.74 9.21
N MET A 501 6.42 -14.94 8.22
CA MET A 501 5.51 -13.79 8.41
C MET A 501 4.12 -14.21 8.86
N ALA A 502 3.65 -15.38 8.40
CA ALA A 502 2.38 -15.98 8.81
C ALA A 502 2.45 -16.76 10.15
N GLY A 503 3.62 -16.83 10.79
CA GLY A 503 3.82 -17.58 12.04
C GLY A 503 3.82 -19.10 11.88
N ALA A 504 3.84 -19.62 10.66
CA ALA A 504 3.89 -21.06 10.39
C ALA A 504 5.26 -21.69 10.66
N LYS A 505 6.31 -20.85 10.79
CA LYS A 505 7.69 -21.27 11.11
C LYS A 505 8.36 -20.26 12.02
N LYS A 506 9.28 -20.74 12.88
CA LYS A 506 10.16 -19.95 13.73
C LYS A 506 11.55 -20.56 13.72
N GLN A 507 12.62 -19.74 13.56
CA GLN A 507 14.00 -20.23 13.64
C GLN A 507 14.32 -20.68 15.07
N GLY A 508 14.91 -21.86 15.20
CA GLY A 508 15.26 -22.45 16.51
C GLY A 508 14.23 -23.43 17.07
N GLU A 509 13.04 -23.54 16.50
CA GLU A 509 12.12 -24.63 16.81
C GLU A 509 12.48 -25.84 15.93
N ALA A 510 13.03 -26.89 16.53
CA ALA A 510 13.16 -28.19 15.87
C ALA A 510 11.77 -28.71 15.52
N LYS A 511 11.60 -29.26 14.32
CA LYS A 511 10.36 -29.97 13.96
C LYS A 511 10.06 -30.99 15.06
N ALA A 512 8.95 -30.79 15.80
CA ALA A 512 8.37 -31.80 16.65
C ALA A 512 7.72 -32.88 15.78
#